data_efc874645ef7345071acae6e5f47064c
#
_entry.id   efc874645ef7345071acae6e5f47064c
#
_cell.length_a   1.000
_cell.length_b   1.000
_cell.length_c   1.000
_cell.angle_alpha   90.00
_cell.angle_beta   90.00
_cell.angle_gamma   90.00
#
_symmetry.space_group_name_H-M   'P 1'
#
loop_
_entity.id
_entity.type
_entity.pdbx_description
1 polymer ?
#
loop_
_entity_poly.entity_id
_entity_poly.type
_entity_poly.pdbx_seq_one_letter_code
_entity_poly.pdbx_strand_id
1 'polypeptide(L)'
;MHTIDQIPLKSFVEFIRIEVVPSKMSASQLRELRKACEHVKSLAVTEKWPYIRTLPKQFPPWTSDVSNGIWGVQHPDLPYHGLFTASYFSDFVIKAVMEMISCTEDELVMELYNLLVTPTYDFSLRRHRDDFSSSATSEEELTKLSQPAWHAQWNLALYDDSSLVVVPGSHARARTDVERVADPYEGNMPGQISVRLRAGDMVFYNSNILHRGVYDSNVPRMTLHGSVGHVKGGNARARNVLQHGVGDWLDGCDFSSLEEKKVRERAESMRDKLLELGRKAQHVEVSHDD
;
A
#
# COMPACT_ATOMS: atom_id res chain seq x y z
N MET A 1 -29.92 6.86 4.15
CA MET A 1 -28.85 6.02 4.76
C MET A 1 -29.12 4.59 4.31
N HIS A 2 -28.50 4.14 3.23
CA HIS A 2 -28.60 2.75 2.81
C HIS A 2 -27.43 1.99 3.45
N THR A 3 -27.77 1.04 4.27
CA THR A 3 -26.83 0.10 4.93
C THR A 3 -26.25 -0.83 3.89
N ILE A 4 -24.93 -0.89 3.82
CA ILE A 4 -24.10 -1.67 2.86
C ILE A 4 -24.15 -3.19 3.14
N ASP A 5 -24.98 -3.66 4.08
CA ASP A 5 -24.94 -5.02 4.62
C ASP A 5 -25.56 -6.14 3.76
N GLN A 6 -25.99 -5.87 2.51
CA GLN A 6 -26.76 -6.86 1.74
C GLN A 6 -26.30 -7.12 0.30
N ILE A 7 -25.10 -6.71 -0.12
CA ILE A 7 -24.60 -7.02 -1.46
C ILE A 7 -23.68 -8.25 -1.41
N PRO A 8 -23.90 -9.30 -2.21
CA PRO A 8 -23.01 -10.47 -2.24
C PRO A 8 -21.59 -10.07 -2.63
N LEU A 9 -20.57 -10.58 -1.92
CA LEU A 9 -19.15 -10.25 -2.07
C LEU A 9 -18.68 -10.17 -3.55
N LYS A 10 -19.11 -11.12 -4.41
CA LYS A 10 -18.70 -11.14 -5.82
C LYS A 10 -19.19 -9.95 -6.67
N SER A 11 -20.36 -9.38 -6.39
CA SER A 11 -20.87 -8.24 -7.17
C SER A 11 -20.29 -6.90 -6.69
N PHE A 12 -19.78 -6.83 -5.48
CA PHE A 12 -19.20 -5.61 -4.90
C PHE A 12 -17.79 -5.34 -5.44
N VAL A 13 -16.97 -6.40 -5.63
CA VAL A 13 -15.59 -6.29 -6.10
C VAL A 13 -15.50 -5.82 -7.56
N GLU A 14 -16.41 -6.26 -8.44
CA GLU A 14 -16.37 -5.86 -9.86
C GLU A 14 -16.71 -4.38 -10.09
N PHE A 15 -17.57 -3.80 -9.25
CA PHE A 15 -18.07 -2.44 -9.48
C PHE A 15 -17.31 -1.34 -8.76
N ILE A 16 -16.73 -1.63 -7.59
CA ILE A 16 -16.13 -0.60 -6.71
C ILE A 16 -14.61 -0.73 -6.62
N ARG A 17 -14.04 -1.91 -6.82
CA ARG A 17 -12.61 -2.23 -6.71
C ARG A 17 -11.96 -1.75 -5.39
N ILE A 18 -12.74 -1.83 -4.32
CA ILE A 18 -12.32 -1.70 -2.94
C ILE A 18 -13.07 -2.74 -2.10
N GLU A 19 -12.37 -3.48 -1.29
CA GLU A 19 -12.96 -4.52 -0.44
C GLU A 19 -12.45 -4.39 1.01
N VAL A 20 -13.39 -4.22 1.95
CA VAL A 20 -13.10 -4.31 3.38
C VAL A 20 -13.36 -5.74 3.84
N VAL A 21 -12.31 -6.40 4.30
CA VAL A 21 -12.38 -7.77 4.79
C VAL A 21 -12.21 -7.76 6.31
N PRO A 22 -13.21 -8.26 7.05
CA PRO A 22 -13.09 -8.40 8.49
C PRO A 22 -11.90 -9.26 8.89
N SER A 23 -11.31 -8.92 10.03
CA SER A 23 -10.13 -9.61 10.54
C SER A 23 -10.28 -11.13 10.55
N LYS A 24 -9.29 -11.80 9.98
CA LYS A 24 -9.06 -13.23 10.16
C LYS A 24 -8.02 -13.51 11.27
N MET A 25 -7.47 -12.46 11.86
CA MET A 25 -6.48 -12.56 12.92
C MET A 25 -7.14 -12.85 14.26
N SER A 26 -6.50 -13.69 15.05
CA SER A 26 -6.81 -13.81 16.47
C SER A 26 -6.39 -12.54 17.23
N ALA A 27 -7.01 -12.33 18.38
CA ALA A 27 -6.61 -11.21 19.25
C ALA A 27 -5.13 -11.31 19.69
N SER A 28 -4.54 -12.51 19.73
CA SER A 28 -3.13 -12.72 20.03
C SER A 28 -2.25 -12.19 18.89
N GLN A 29 -2.53 -12.61 17.66
CA GLN A 29 -1.78 -12.16 16.48
C GLN A 29 -1.84 -10.64 16.32
N LEU A 30 -3.00 -10.03 16.55
CA LEU A 30 -3.13 -8.56 16.50
C LEU A 30 -2.26 -7.88 17.57
N ARG A 31 -2.23 -8.41 18.81
CA ARG A 31 -1.36 -7.88 19.87
C ARG A 31 0.12 -8.04 19.53
N GLU A 32 0.52 -9.15 18.95
CA GLU A 32 1.91 -9.38 18.53
C GLU A 32 2.35 -8.41 17.45
N LEU A 33 1.52 -8.19 16.43
CA LEU A 33 1.79 -7.18 15.39
C LEU A 33 1.85 -5.77 15.95
N ARG A 34 0.93 -5.39 16.84
CA ARG A 34 0.99 -4.09 17.53
C ARG A 34 2.30 -3.92 18.28
N LYS A 35 2.71 -4.92 19.09
CA LYS A 35 3.96 -4.89 19.84
C LYS A 35 5.18 -4.75 18.92
N ALA A 36 5.20 -5.48 17.81
CA ALA A 36 6.27 -5.39 16.82
C ALA A 36 6.33 -3.99 16.19
N CYS A 37 5.18 -3.45 15.77
CA CYS A 37 5.09 -2.11 15.18
C CYS A 37 5.46 -0.99 16.15
N GLU A 38 5.03 -1.07 17.43
CA GLU A 38 5.44 -0.11 18.47
C GLU A 38 6.96 -0.14 18.72
N HIS A 39 7.56 -1.33 18.68
CA HIS A 39 9.02 -1.44 18.79
C HIS A 39 9.72 -0.80 17.59
N VAL A 40 9.29 -1.11 16.36
CA VAL A 40 9.87 -0.49 15.14
C VAL A 40 9.72 1.02 15.17
N LYS A 41 8.55 1.53 15.53
CA LYS A 41 8.32 2.96 15.75
C LYS A 41 9.30 3.55 16.75
N SER A 42 9.50 2.90 17.89
CA SER A 42 10.44 3.34 18.91
C SER A 42 11.88 3.39 18.40
N LEU A 43 12.32 2.41 17.61
CA LEU A 43 13.64 2.40 16.98
C LEU A 43 13.80 3.57 16.01
N ALA A 44 12.80 3.82 15.19
CA ALA A 44 12.80 4.92 14.22
C ALA A 44 12.88 6.29 14.91
N VAL A 45 12.02 6.52 15.92
CA VAL A 45 11.97 7.78 16.68
C VAL A 45 13.27 8.03 17.49
N THR A 46 13.95 6.98 17.91
CA THR A 46 15.24 7.12 18.64
C THR A 46 16.47 7.08 17.73
N GLU A 47 16.27 7.21 16.42
CA GLU A 47 17.34 7.16 15.40
C GLU A 47 18.20 5.87 15.44
N LYS A 48 17.68 4.81 16.06
CA LYS A 48 18.35 3.49 16.11
C LYS A 48 18.06 2.63 14.88
N TRP A 49 17.21 3.11 13.97
CA TRP A 49 16.87 2.47 12.73
C TRP A 49 17.07 3.46 11.56
N PRO A 50 18.14 3.30 10.76
CA PRO A 50 18.52 4.29 9.75
C PRO A 50 17.68 4.21 8.46
N TYR A 51 16.88 3.16 8.28
CA TYR A 51 16.16 2.89 7.03
C TYR A 51 14.73 3.46 7.04
N ILE A 52 14.61 4.72 7.45
CA ILE A 52 13.34 5.44 7.37
C ILE A 52 13.13 5.80 5.89
N ARG A 53 12.03 5.29 5.34
CA ARG A 53 11.62 5.69 4.00
C ARG A 53 10.93 7.05 4.09
N THR A 54 11.51 8.06 3.47
CA THR A 54 10.87 9.34 3.27
C THR A 54 10.62 9.55 1.78
N LEU A 55 9.43 10.02 1.43
CA LEU A 55 9.09 10.48 0.08
C LEU A 55 9.03 12.00 0.11
N PRO A 56 10.07 12.71 -0.37
CA PRO A 56 10.25 14.14 -0.11
C PRO A 56 9.13 15.04 -0.62
N LYS A 57 8.36 14.59 -1.61
CA LYS A 57 7.31 15.39 -2.23
C LYS A 57 5.87 14.94 -1.88
N GLN A 58 5.69 13.72 -1.42
CA GLN A 58 4.35 13.18 -1.13
C GLN A 58 3.94 13.37 0.32
N PHE A 59 4.90 13.55 1.20
CA PHE A 59 4.70 13.70 2.63
C PHE A 59 5.39 14.96 3.11
N PRO A 60 4.88 15.62 4.16
CA PRO A 60 5.55 16.79 4.74
C PRO A 60 7.00 16.48 5.07
N PRO A 61 7.83 17.52 5.25
CA PRO A 61 9.25 17.34 5.53
C PRO A 61 9.44 16.55 6.83
N TRP A 62 9.46 15.26 6.68
CA TRP A 62 9.70 14.28 7.75
C TRP A 62 11.12 14.38 8.32
N THR A 63 11.95 15.17 7.68
CA THR A 63 13.38 15.34 7.95
C THR A 63 13.70 15.92 9.33
N SER A 64 12.74 16.60 9.96
CA SER A 64 12.92 17.15 11.31
C SER A 64 12.08 16.46 12.38
N ASP A 65 11.11 15.64 11.97
CA ASP A 65 10.18 14.94 12.86
C ASP A 65 10.03 13.49 12.44
N VAL A 66 10.96 12.67 12.90
CA VAL A 66 11.00 11.22 12.66
C VAL A 66 9.78 10.47 13.21
N SER A 67 8.95 11.11 14.05
CA SER A 67 7.72 10.51 14.58
C SER A 67 6.66 10.30 13.51
N ASN A 68 6.78 10.98 12.39
CA ASN A 68 5.81 11.02 11.28
C ASN A 68 6.25 10.20 10.06
N GLY A 69 7.11 9.23 10.20
CA GLY A 69 7.69 8.49 9.07
C GLY A 69 6.78 7.42 8.47
N ILE A 70 7.08 7.06 7.23
CA ILE A 70 6.71 5.77 6.65
C ILE A 70 7.93 4.87 6.77
N TRP A 71 7.75 3.72 7.39
CA TRP A 71 8.86 2.80 7.62
C TRP A 71 8.63 1.49 6.90
N GLY A 72 9.54 1.12 6.00
CA GLY A 72 9.55 -0.20 5.40
C GLY A 72 9.86 -1.27 6.46
N VAL A 73 8.99 -2.27 6.58
CA VAL A 73 9.09 -3.31 7.62
C VAL A 73 9.58 -4.65 7.10
N GLN A 74 10.10 -4.68 5.88
CA GLN A 74 10.59 -5.92 5.25
C GLN A 74 12.12 -6.11 5.35
N HIS A 75 12.86 -5.16 5.91
CA HIS A 75 14.32 -5.25 6.02
C HIS A 75 14.72 -6.45 6.90
N PRO A 76 15.67 -7.31 6.45
CA PRO A 76 16.04 -8.55 7.17
C PRO A 76 16.61 -8.30 8.57
N ASP A 77 17.32 -7.19 8.81
CA ASP A 77 17.90 -6.85 10.10
C ASP A 77 16.88 -6.24 11.08
N LEU A 78 15.66 -6.00 10.63
CA LEU A 78 14.62 -5.40 11.48
C LEU A 78 14.14 -6.41 12.52
N PRO A 79 14.03 -6.04 13.81
CA PRO A 79 13.35 -6.88 14.78
C PRO A 79 11.95 -7.26 14.30
N TYR A 80 11.58 -8.52 14.50
CA TYR A 80 10.30 -9.08 14.01
C TYR A 80 10.18 -9.21 12.48
N HIS A 81 11.29 -9.16 11.72
CA HIS A 81 11.26 -9.37 10.27
C HIS A 81 10.40 -10.58 9.87
N GLY A 82 10.57 -11.73 10.52
CA GLY A 82 9.78 -12.94 10.23
C GLY A 82 8.27 -12.76 10.44
N LEU A 83 7.85 -11.96 11.42
CA LEU A 83 6.42 -11.67 11.65
C LEU A 83 5.85 -10.78 10.53
N PHE A 84 6.58 -9.77 10.11
CA PHE A 84 6.16 -8.88 9.03
C PHE A 84 6.14 -9.61 7.69
N THR A 85 7.15 -10.40 7.38
CA THR A 85 7.20 -11.20 6.14
C THR A 85 6.11 -12.26 6.11
N ALA A 86 5.84 -12.95 7.22
CA ALA A 86 4.73 -13.90 7.32
C ALA A 86 3.36 -13.24 7.10
N SER A 87 3.17 -12.02 7.61
CA SER A 87 1.95 -11.24 7.37
C SER A 87 1.79 -10.86 5.90
N TYR A 88 2.86 -10.37 5.26
CA TYR A 88 2.87 -9.94 3.87
C TYR A 88 2.63 -11.10 2.88
N PHE A 89 3.34 -12.21 3.05
CA PHE A 89 3.27 -13.37 2.16
C PHE A 89 2.17 -14.38 2.55
N SER A 90 1.28 -14.03 3.47
CA SER A 90 0.21 -14.93 3.92
C SER A 90 -0.71 -15.33 2.76
N ASP A 91 -1.21 -16.57 2.80
CA ASP A 91 -2.17 -17.07 1.80
C ASP A 91 -3.38 -16.16 1.65
N PHE A 92 -3.80 -15.53 2.75
CA PHE A 92 -4.94 -14.61 2.74
C PHE A 92 -4.67 -13.37 1.89
N VAL A 93 -3.55 -12.68 2.13
CA VAL A 93 -3.15 -11.49 1.36
C VAL A 93 -2.94 -11.84 -0.11
N ILE A 94 -2.20 -12.91 -0.38
CA ILE A 94 -1.87 -13.31 -1.75
C ILE A 94 -3.11 -13.68 -2.55
N LYS A 95 -4.06 -14.41 -1.96
CA LYS A 95 -5.33 -14.74 -2.64
C LYS A 95 -6.15 -13.48 -2.96
N ALA A 96 -6.28 -12.56 -2.00
CA ALA A 96 -7.02 -11.31 -2.21
C ALA A 96 -6.39 -10.47 -3.33
N VAL A 97 -5.05 -10.38 -3.37
CA VAL A 97 -4.34 -9.69 -4.44
C VAL A 97 -4.56 -10.36 -5.80
N MET A 98 -4.41 -11.70 -5.89
CA MET A 98 -4.64 -12.46 -7.12
C MET A 98 -6.05 -12.24 -7.68
N GLU A 99 -7.06 -12.23 -6.82
CA GLU A 99 -8.46 -11.95 -7.21
C GLU A 99 -8.61 -10.51 -7.70
N MET A 100 -7.97 -9.54 -7.04
CA MET A 100 -8.07 -8.12 -7.39
C MET A 100 -7.44 -7.78 -8.73
N ILE A 101 -6.25 -8.31 -9.04
CA ILE A 101 -5.55 -8.03 -10.29
C ILE A 101 -5.69 -9.14 -11.33
N SER A 102 -6.51 -10.16 -11.04
CA SER A 102 -6.87 -11.27 -11.94
C SER A 102 -5.65 -12.00 -12.51
N CYS A 103 -4.76 -12.47 -11.65
CA CYS A 103 -3.52 -13.15 -12.01
C CYS A 103 -3.32 -14.46 -11.25
N THR A 104 -2.26 -15.18 -11.59
CA THR A 104 -1.79 -16.37 -10.90
C THR A 104 -0.65 -16.03 -9.92
N GLU A 105 -0.34 -16.91 -8.98
CA GLU A 105 0.69 -16.68 -7.96
C GLU A 105 2.09 -16.50 -8.57
N ASP A 106 2.37 -17.21 -9.66
CA ASP A 106 3.64 -17.12 -10.37
C ASP A 106 3.85 -15.81 -11.18
N GLU A 107 2.81 -15.01 -11.35
CA GLU A 107 2.88 -13.69 -11.97
C GLU A 107 3.11 -12.55 -10.96
N LEU A 108 3.07 -12.85 -9.66
CA LEU A 108 3.22 -11.84 -8.60
C LEU A 108 4.66 -11.38 -8.42
N VAL A 109 4.82 -10.10 -8.09
CA VAL A 109 6.10 -9.44 -7.82
C VAL A 109 6.05 -8.80 -6.44
N MET A 110 7.09 -8.99 -5.63
CA MET A 110 7.22 -8.33 -4.33
C MET A 110 7.31 -6.81 -4.52
N GLU A 111 6.60 -6.09 -3.67
CA GLU A 111 6.67 -4.64 -3.59
C GLU A 111 6.84 -4.17 -2.14
N LEU A 112 6.19 -3.08 -1.77
CA LEU A 112 6.40 -2.39 -0.51
C LEU A 112 5.51 -2.93 0.61
N TYR A 113 6.05 -2.89 1.82
CA TYR A 113 5.30 -3.09 3.06
C TYR A 113 5.74 -2.06 4.09
N ASN A 114 4.88 -1.15 4.41
CA ASN A 114 5.18 0.05 5.18
C ASN A 114 4.34 0.11 6.46
N LEU A 115 4.93 0.63 7.52
CA LEU A 115 4.21 1.01 8.73
C LEU A 115 3.87 2.50 8.65
N LEU A 116 2.57 2.82 8.72
CA LEU A 116 2.04 4.18 8.80
C LEU A 116 1.57 4.44 10.22
N VAL A 117 1.94 5.59 10.79
CA VAL A 117 1.61 5.96 12.17
C VAL A 117 0.90 7.31 12.23
N THR A 118 0.31 7.60 13.38
CA THR A 118 -0.28 8.92 13.66
C THR A 118 0.76 10.02 13.48
N PRO A 119 0.48 11.05 12.68
CA PRO A 119 1.35 12.21 12.57
C PRO A 119 1.27 13.08 13.83
N THR A 120 2.24 13.97 14.02
CA THR A 120 2.27 14.92 15.13
C THR A 120 1.37 16.14 14.93
N TYR A 121 0.86 16.34 13.72
CA TYR A 121 -0.10 17.37 13.34
C TYR A 121 -1.10 16.81 12.29
N ASP A 122 -2.25 17.44 12.18
CA ASP A 122 -3.25 17.08 11.17
C ASP A 122 -2.68 17.21 9.77
N PHE A 123 -2.83 16.18 8.98
CA PHE A 123 -2.20 16.09 7.68
C PHE A 123 -3.11 15.40 6.67
N SER A 124 -3.10 15.87 5.45
CA SER A 124 -3.77 15.23 4.32
C SER A 124 -2.83 15.05 3.15
N LEU A 125 -2.86 13.88 2.54
CA LEU A 125 -2.31 13.69 1.22
C LEU A 125 -3.17 14.35 0.16
N ARG A 126 -2.56 14.82 -0.92
CA ARG A 126 -3.31 15.23 -2.12
C ARG A 126 -4.11 14.05 -2.67
N ARG A 127 -5.28 14.29 -3.24
CA ARG A 127 -6.04 13.26 -3.96
C ARG A 127 -5.29 12.88 -5.24
N HIS A 128 -5.05 11.61 -5.42
CA HIS A 128 -4.26 11.10 -6.55
C HIS A 128 -4.73 9.69 -6.96
N ARG A 129 -4.20 9.24 -8.07
CA ARG A 129 -4.08 7.83 -8.47
C ARG A 129 -2.61 7.52 -8.53
N ASP A 130 -2.24 6.32 -8.14
CA ASP A 130 -0.87 5.87 -8.36
C ASP A 130 -0.61 5.73 -9.86
N ASP A 131 0.61 5.99 -10.27
CA ASP A 131 1.06 5.88 -11.66
C ASP A 131 0.33 6.79 -12.68
N PHE A 132 -0.42 7.80 -12.23
CA PHE A 132 -1.07 8.79 -13.10
C PHE A 132 -0.53 10.18 -12.84
N SER A 133 -0.14 10.88 -13.90
CA SER A 133 0.18 12.30 -13.77
C SER A 133 -1.03 13.12 -13.35
N SER A 134 -0.83 14.08 -12.45
CA SER A 134 -1.87 15.02 -12.07
C SER A 134 -2.37 15.87 -13.25
N SER A 135 -1.54 16.05 -14.26
CA SER A 135 -1.84 16.78 -15.51
C SER A 135 -2.44 15.93 -16.61
N ALA A 136 -2.58 14.59 -16.41
CA ALA A 136 -3.10 13.69 -17.45
C ALA A 136 -4.47 14.11 -17.97
N THR A 137 -4.64 14.13 -19.28
CA THR A 137 -5.92 14.40 -19.95
C THR A 137 -6.91 13.25 -19.74
N SER A 138 -8.18 13.49 -20.04
CA SER A 138 -9.21 12.44 -19.94
C SER A 138 -8.93 11.26 -20.88
N GLU A 139 -8.38 11.52 -22.04
CA GLU A 139 -8.04 10.49 -23.02
C GLU A 139 -6.85 9.65 -22.57
N GLU A 140 -5.81 10.28 -22.01
CA GLU A 140 -4.66 9.58 -21.42
C GLU A 140 -5.08 8.72 -20.24
N GLU A 141 -5.94 9.24 -19.36
CA GLU A 141 -6.49 8.46 -18.26
C GLU A 141 -7.29 7.25 -18.75
N LEU A 142 -8.21 7.43 -19.72
CA LEU A 142 -9.01 6.33 -20.26
C LEU A 142 -8.14 5.28 -20.95
N THR A 143 -7.14 5.71 -21.73
CA THR A 143 -6.19 4.80 -22.36
C THR A 143 -5.48 3.94 -21.33
N LYS A 144 -5.00 4.55 -20.24
CA LYS A 144 -4.32 3.81 -19.16
C LYS A 144 -5.28 2.92 -18.36
N LEU A 145 -6.48 3.40 -18.06
CA LEU A 145 -7.51 2.65 -17.32
C LEU A 145 -8.12 1.50 -18.14
N SER A 146 -7.96 1.49 -19.46
CA SER A 146 -8.36 0.35 -20.32
C SER A 146 -7.41 -0.85 -20.18
N GLN A 147 -6.23 -0.65 -19.58
CA GLN A 147 -5.30 -1.71 -19.27
C GLN A 147 -5.64 -2.35 -17.91
N PRO A 148 -5.29 -3.62 -17.70
CA PRO A 148 -5.39 -4.24 -16.39
C PRO A 148 -4.60 -3.46 -15.34
N ALA A 149 -5.07 -3.45 -14.09
CA ALA A 149 -4.25 -2.98 -12.98
C ALA A 149 -3.10 -3.96 -12.75
N TRP A 150 -1.88 -3.44 -12.68
CA TRP A 150 -0.67 -4.25 -12.53
C TRP A 150 -0.15 -4.32 -11.10
N HIS A 151 -0.85 -3.71 -10.15
CA HIS A 151 -0.60 -3.88 -8.72
C HIS A 151 -1.86 -3.64 -7.90
N ALA A 152 -1.91 -4.25 -6.74
CA ALA A 152 -2.93 -4.07 -5.73
C ALA A 152 -2.30 -3.55 -4.45
N GLN A 153 -3.08 -2.80 -3.70
CA GLN A 153 -2.68 -2.26 -2.40
C GLN A 153 -3.64 -2.72 -1.32
N TRP A 154 -3.15 -2.73 -0.07
CA TRP A 154 -3.99 -2.95 1.09
C TRP A 154 -3.52 -2.17 2.30
N ASN A 155 -4.46 -1.96 3.22
CA ASN A 155 -4.19 -1.49 4.58
C ASN A 155 -4.68 -2.53 5.57
N LEU A 156 -3.82 -2.94 6.50
CA LEU A 156 -4.19 -3.69 7.69
C LEU A 156 -4.21 -2.71 8.87
N ALA A 157 -5.38 -2.44 9.40
CA ALA A 157 -5.56 -1.53 10.52
C ALA A 157 -5.21 -2.22 11.85
N LEU A 158 -4.23 -1.73 12.59
CA LEU A 158 -3.88 -2.26 13.91
C LEU A 158 -4.68 -1.58 15.03
N TYR A 159 -5.28 -0.44 14.78
CA TYR A 159 -6.29 0.26 15.59
C TYR A 159 -7.46 0.61 14.68
N ASP A 160 -8.57 1.06 15.24
CA ASP A 160 -9.66 1.57 14.41
C ASP A 160 -9.16 2.74 13.56
N ASP A 161 -9.42 2.69 12.26
CA ASP A 161 -8.87 3.64 11.28
C ASP A 161 -9.96 4.09 10.30
N SER A 162 -9.96 5.36 9.98
CA SER A 162 -10.82 5.96 8.96
C SER A 162 -10.07 6.97 8.07
N SER A 163 -8.76 6.87 8.04
CA SER A 163 -7.87 7.81 7.34
C SER A 163 -7.86 7.65 5.83
N LEU A 164 -8.23 6.48 5.29
CA LEU A 164 -8.30 6.26 3.86
C LEU A 164 -9.60 6.83 3.29
N VAL A 165 -9.49 7.82 2.41
CA VAL A 165 -10.60 8.40 1.66
C VAL A 165 -10.48 8.01 0.19
N VAL A 166 -11.55 7.49 -0.40
CA VAL A 166 -11.59 7.02 -1.79
C VAL A 166 -12.80 7.57 -2.52
N VAL A 167 -12.72 7.57 -3.86
CA VAL A 167 -13.87 7.82 -4.74
C VAL A 167 -14.24 6.52 -5.44
N PRO A 168 -15.24 5.77 -4.93
CA PRO A 168 -15.65 4.50 -5.52
C PRO A 168 -15.98 4.60 -7.01
N GLY A 169 -15.59 3.58 -7.79
CA GLY A 169 -15.81 3.55 -9.23
C GLY A 169 -14.85 4.43 -10.07
N SER A 170 -14.05 5.28 -9.43
CA SER A 170 -13.11 6.13 -10.17
C SER A 170 -12.02 5.35 -10.90
N HIS A 171 -11.68 4.14 -10.46
CA HIS A 171 -10.70 3.26 -11.11
C HIS A 171 -11.09 2.83 -12.54
N ALA A 172 -12.33 3.03 -12.95
CA ALA A 172 -12.85 2.60 -14.26
C ALA A 172 -13.26 3.78 -15.17
N ARG A 173 -12.99 5.02 -14.78
CA ARG A 173 -13.34 6.22 -15.53
C ARG A 173 -12.30 7.32 -15.42
N ALA A 174 -12.24 8.21 -16.38
CA ALA A 174 -11.48 9.45 -16.24
C ALA A 174 -12.03 10.31 -15.08
N ARG A 175 -11.20 11.23 -14.58
CA ARG A 175 -11.64 12.26 -13.62
C ARG A 175 -12.76 13.08 -14.26
N THR A 176 -13.77 13.40 -13.47
CA THR A 176 -14.81 14.37 -13.86
C THR A 176 -14.24 15.79 -13.90
N ASP A 177 -14.96 16.73 -14.54
CA ASP A 177 -14.52 18.13 -14.55
C ASP A 177 -14.39 18.71 -13.13
N VAL A 178 -15.30 18.31 -12.23
CA VAL A 178 -15.23 18.73 -10.81
C VAL A 178 -13.95 18.21 -10.16
N GLU A 179 -13.59 16.94 -10.39
CA GLU A 179 -12.38 16.31 -9.83
C GLU A 179 -11.09 16.89 -10.41
N ARG A 180 -11.12 17.40 -11.65
CA ARG A 180 -9.97 18.02 -12.33
C ARG A 180 -9.66 19.42 -11.83
N VAL A 181 -10.70 20.22 -11.59
CA VAL A 181 -10.55 21.64 -11.21
C VAL A 181 -10.48 21.83 -9.70
N ALA A 182 -10.89 20.83 -8.92
CA ALA A 182 -10.88 20.90 -7.48
C ALA A 182 -9.46 20.99 -6.92
N ASP A 183 -9.32 21.69 -5.80
CA ASP A 183 -8.10 21.62 -4.99
C ASP A 183 -7.85 20.14 -4.64
N PRO A 184 -6.64 19.60 -4.84
CA PRO A 184 -6.31 18.22 -4.49
C PRO A 184 -6.56 17.87 -3.01
N TYR A 185 -6.59 18.87 -2.15
CA TYR A 185 -6.86 18.73 -0.71
C TYR A 185 -8.31 19.00 -0.33
N GLU A 186 -9.20 19.31 -1.31
CA GLU A 186 -10.63 19.54 -1.06
C GLU A 186 -11.25 18.45 -0.20
N GLY A 187 -11.86 18.87 0.91
CA GLY A 187 -12.45 17.98 1.91
C GLY A 187 -13.73 17.30 1.44
N ASN A 188 -14.52 17.96 0.59
CA ASN A 188 -15.86 17.56 0.24
C ASN A 188 -15.98 17.24 -1.26
N MET A 189 -15.35 16.18 -1.72
CA MET A 189 -15.48 15.74 -3.11
C MET A 189 -16.75 14.90 -3.31
N PRO A 190 -17.52 15.14 -4.38
CA PRO A 190 -18.71 14.34 -4.66
C PRO A 190 -18.39 12.84 -4.77
N GLY A 191 -19.19 12.03 -4.10
CA GLY A 191 -19.07 10.57 -4.13
C GLY A 191 -17.91 9.98 -3.34
N GLN A 192 -17.06 10.79 -2.70
CA GLN A 192 -16.01 10.24 -1.85
C GLN A 192 -16.58 9.62 -0.58
N ILE A 193 -15.90 8.59 -0.08
CA ILE A 193 -16.20 7.95 1.20
C ILE A 193 -14.92 7.81 2.03
N SER A 194 -15.05 7.90 3.34
CA SER A 194 -14.02 7.48 4.28
C SER A 194 -14.19 5.99 4.58
N VAL A 195 -13.16 5.21 4.35
CA VAL A 195 -13.15 3.77 4.63
C VAL A 195 -12.97 3.56 6.12
N ARG A 196 -13.92 2.87 6.75
CA ARG A 196 -13.87 2.59 8.18
C ARG A 196 -13.41 1.16 8.41
N LEU A 197 -12.33 1.01 9.16
CA LEU A 197 -11.73 -0.26 9.54
C LEU A 197 -11.75 -0.39 11.05
N ARG A 198 -12.17 -1.54 11.55
CA ARG A 198 -11.91 -1.93 12.94
C ARG A 198 -10.51 -2.49 13.06
N ALA A 199 -9.98 -2.48 14.26
CA ALA A 199 -8.69 -3.09 14.52
C ALA A 199 -8.63 -4.57 14.08
N GLY A 200 -7.71 -4.87 13.18
CA GLY A 200 -7.55 -6.16 12.52
C GLY A 200 -8.21 -6.26 11.15
N ASP A 201 -9.12 -5.36 10.79
CA ASP A 201 -9.71 -5.35 9.45
C ASP A 201 -8.66 -4.98 8.40
N MET A 202 -8.85 -5.49 7.19
CA MET A 202 -8.07 -5.12 6.01
C MET A 202 -8.96 -4.50 4.95
N VAL A 203 -8.41 -3.54 4.23
CA VAL A 203 -9.00 -3.05 2.99
C VAL A 203 -8.04 -3.31 1.85
N PHE A 204 -8.54 -3.93 0.78
CA PHE A 204 -7.83 -4.09 -0.49
C PHE A 204 -8.42 -3.13 -1.51
N TYR A 205 -7.58 -2.52 -2.32
CA TYR A 205 -8.04 -1.59 -3.34
C TYR A 205 -7.12 -1.56 -4.56
N ASN A 206 -7.74 -1.26 -5.70
CA ASN A 206 -7.05 -1.05 -6.94
C ASN A 206 -6.32 0.30 -6.90
N SER A 207 -5.04 0.31 -7.21
CA SER A 207 -4.18 1.51 -7.24
C SER A 207 -4.70 2.62 -8.17
N ASN A 208 -5.52 2.26 -9.15
CA ASN A 208 -6.14 3.23 -10.08
C ASN A 208 -7.33 4.00 -9.46
N ILE A 209 -7.77 3.68 -8.23
CA ILE A 209 -8.84 4.44 -7.58
C ILE A 209 -8.32 5.83 -7.16
N LEU A 210 -9.14 6.86 -7.30
CA LEU A 210 -8.83 8.16 -6.70
C LEU A 210 -8.91 8.04 -5.19
N HIS A 211 -7.78 8.31 -4.53
CA HIS A 211 -7.68 8.17 -3.08
C HIS A 211 -6.75 9.20 -2.45
N ARG A 212 -6.81 9.27 -1.14
CA ARG A 212 -5.88 10.02 -0.30
C ARG A 212 -5.91 9.53 1.14
N GLY A 213 -4.87 9.84 1.90
CA GLY A 213 -4.88 9.74 3.35
C GLY A 213 -5.29 11.07 3.99
N VAL A 214 -6.13 11.00 5.01
CA VAL A 214 -6.51 12.16 5.85
C VAL A 214 -6.28 11.76 7.30
N TYR A 215 -5.38 12.45 7.97
CA TYR A 215 -4.87 12.06 9.27
C TYR A 215 -5.20 13.11 10.32
N ASP A 216 -5.82 12.66 11.40
CA ASP A 216 -6.06 13.44 12.63
C ASP A 216 -4.98 13.07 13.64
N SER A 217 -4.20 14.06 14.08
CA SER A 217 -3.11 13.88 15.04
C SER A 217 -3.58 13.45 16.45
N ASN A 218 -4.86 13.62 16.75
CA ASN A 218 -5.45 13.23 18.03
C ASN A 218 -5.98 11.77 18.02
N VAL A 219 -6.03 11.12 16.84
CA VAL A 219 -6.54 9.76 16.71
C VAL A 219 -5.35 8.79 16.60
N PRO A 220 -5.16 7.88 17.56
CA PRO A 220 -4.13 6.86 17.46
C PRO A 220 -4.29 6.03 16.20
N ARG A 221 -3.25 5.96 15.38
CA ARG A 221 -3.24 5.19 14.14
C ARG A 221 -1.95 4.38 14.03
N MET A 222 -2.12 3.15 13.59
CA MET A 222 -1.03 2.28 13.19
C MET A 222 -1.56 1.33 12.13
N THR A 223 -1.02 1.41 10.94
CA THR A 223 -1.50 0.67 9.77
C THR A 223 -0.33 0.07 9.02
N LEU A 224 -0.40 -1.21 8.74
CA LEU A 224 0.51 -1.85 7.80
C LEU A 224 -0.06 -1.71 6.39
N HIS A 225 0.64 -0.93 5.57
CA HIS A 225 0.26 -0.65 4.19
C HIS A 225 1.16 -1.42 3.23
N GLY A 226 0.58 -2.31 2.46
CA GLY A 226 1.31 -3.14 1.52
C GLY A 226 0.86 -2.96 0.08
N SER A 227 1.77 -3.32 -0.83
CA SER A 227 1.47 -3.50 -2.24
C SER A 227 2.12 -4.77 -2.79
N VAL A 228 1.50 -5.36 -3.79
CA VAL A 228 2.04 -6.48 -4.59
C VAL A 228 1.80 -6.18 -6.05
N GLY A 229 2.82 -6.34 -6.87
CA GLY A 229 2.78 -6.08 -8.28
C GLY A 229 2.61 -7.35 -9.11
N HIS A 230 2.52 -7.13 -10.42
CA HIS A 230 2.45 -8.15 -11.46
C HIS A 230 3.67 -8.01 -12.38
N VAL A 231 4.17 -9.11 -12.93
CA VAL A 231 5.32 -9.10 -13.86
C VAL A 231 5.13 -8.17 -15.07
N LYS A 232 3.88 -7.92 -15.48
CA LYS A 232 3.52 -6.97 -16.55
C LYS A 232 3.45 -5.51 -16.09
N GLY A 233 3.59 -5.21 -14.80
CA GLY A 233 3.70 -3.85 -14.28
C GLY A 233 4.94 -3.10 -14.78
N GLY A 234 5.90 -3.86 -15.27
CA GLY A 234 7.03 -3.35 -16.02
C GLY A 234 8.21 -2.85 -15.18
N ASN A 235 9.24 -2.45 -15.91
CA ASN A 235 10.53 -2.10 -15.31
C ASN A 235 10.46 -0.78 -14.51
N ALA A 236 9.63 0.19 -14.93
CA ALA A 236 9.49 1.45 -14.23
C ALA A 236 8.90 1.25 -12.82
N ARG A 237 7.90 0.37 -12.68
CA ARG A 237 7.32 0.04 -11.38
C ARG A 237 8.34 -0.66 -10.47
N ALA A 238 9.08 -1.63 -10.99
CA ALA A 238 10.12 -2.31 -10.23
C ALA A 238 11.21 -1.33 -9.75
N ARG A 239 11.64 -0.40 -10.61
CA ARG A 239 12.58 0.64 -10.25
C ARG A 239 12.04 1.56 -9.16
N ASN A 240 10.77 1.95 -9.26
CA ASN A 240 10.12 2.76 -8.22
C ASN A 240 10.16 2.05 -6.86
N VAL A 241 9.89 0.75 -6.81
CA VAL A 241 9.98 -0.04 -5.56
C VAL A 241 11.41 -0.08 -5.04
N LEU A 242 12.38 -0.40 -5.88
CA LEU A 242 13.78 -0.60 -5.48
C LEU A 242 14.47 0.69 -5.00
N GLN A 243 14.16 1.85 -5.61
CA GLN A 243 14.78 3.12 -5.25
C GLN A 243 14.44 3.63 -3.83
N HIS A 244 13.45 3.03 -3.19
CA HIS A 244 13.04 3.38 -1.83
C HIS A 244 13.78 2.57 -0.75
N GLY A 245 15.05 2.27 -0.96
CA GLY A 245 15.91 1.54 -0.03
C GLY A 245 15.70 0.01 -0.03
N VAL A 246 14.75 -0.49 -0.81
CA VAL A 246 14.51 -1.94 -0.94
C VAL A 246 15.64 -2.62 -1.70
N GLY A 247 16.21 -1.95 -2.71
CA GLY A 247 17.31 -2.47 -3.51
C GLY A 247 18.60 -2.72 -2.73
N ASP A 248 18.79 -2.05 -1.59
CA ASP A 248 20.03 -2.12 -0.81
C ASP A 248 20.20 -3.46 -0.07
N TRP A 249 19.10 -4.13 0.25
CA TRP A 249 19.09 -5.36 1.06
C TRP A 249 18.44 -6.56 0.38
N LEU A 250 17.66 -6.34 -0.68
CA LEU A 250 16.76 -7.34 -1.23
C LEU A 250 17.52 -8.55 -1.80
N ASP A 251 18.68 -8.34 -2.45
CA ASP A 251 19.49 -9.40 -3.06
C ASP A 251 20.02 -10.40 -2.01
N GLY A 252 20.38 -9.91 -0.83
CA GLY A 252 20.85 -10.73 0.28
C GLY A 252 19.77 -11.24 1.23
N CYS A 253 18.51 -10.89 1.00
CA CYS A 253 17.42 -11.30 1.88
C CYS A 253 17.07 -12.77 1.66
N ASP A 254 17.20 -13.57 2.71
CA ASP A 254 16.60 -14.90 2.78
C ASP A 254 15.25 -14.84 3.50
N PHE A 255 14.39 -15.78 3.23
CA PHE A 255 13.11 -15.92 3.91
C PHE A 255 13.07 -17.16 4.81
N SER A 256 14.22 -17.57 5.34
CA SER A 256 14.37 -18.74 6.21
C SER A 256 13.52 -18.67 7.48
N SER A 257 13.17 -17.46 7.92
CA SER A 257 12.25 -17.23 9.05
C SER A 257 10.79 -17.64 8.77
N LEU A 258 10.41 -17.86 7.51
CA LEU A 258 9.10 -18.36 7.14
C LEU A 258 9.05 -19.87 7.33
N GLU A 259 8.21 -20.35 8.26
CA GLU A 259 8.15 -21.77 8.63
C GLU A 259 7.61 -22.65 7.50
N GLU A 260 6.56 -22.18 6.80
CA GLU A 260 5.93 -22.93 5.72
C GLU A 260 6.76 -22.87 4.44
N LYS A 261 7.21 -24.03 3.95
CA LYS A 261 8.00 -24.14 2.73
C LYS A 261 7.35 -23.43 1.54
N LYS A 262 6.04 -23.62 1.33
CA LYS A 262 5.30 -22.98 0.23
C LYS A 262 5.36 -21.44 0.30
N VAL A 263 5.20 -20.88 1.50
CA VAL A 263 5.24 -19.41 1.71
C VAL A 263 6.63 -18.87 1.45
N ARG A 264 7.67 -19.61 1.84
CA ARG A 264 9.06 -19.27 1.58
C ARG A 264 9.38 -19.29 0.09
N GLU A 265 9.03 -20.36 -0.63
CA GLU A 265 9.23 -20.47 -2.08
C GLU A 265 8.50 -19.33 -2.83
N ARG A 266 7.30 -18.95 -2.40
CA ARG A 266 6.58 -17.79 -2.90
C ARG A 266 7.36 -16.49 -2.69
N ALA A 267 7.84 -16.24 -1.48
CA ALA A 267 8.57 -15.04 -1.14
C ALA A 267 9.85 -14.91 -1.97
N GLU A 268 10.63 -15.99 -2.10
CA GLU A 268 11.82 -16.05 -2.94
C GLU A 268 11.49 -15.78 -4.41
N SER A 269 10.45 -16.42 -4.96
CA SER A 269 10.01 -16.22 -6.34
C SER A 269 9.59 -14.78 -6.61
N MET A 270 8.81 -14.17 -5.71
CA MET A 270 8.34 -12.79 -5.85
C MET A 270 9.50 -11.78 -5.74
N ARG A 271 10.48 -12.02 -4.85
CA ARG A 271 11.72 -11.25 -4.73
C ARG A 271 12.54 -11.31 -6.00
N ASP A 272 12.78 -12.51 -6.51
CA ASP A 272 13.65 -12.73 -7.69
C ASP A 272 13.09 -12.04 -8.93
N LYS A 273 11.76 -12.03 -9.08
CA LYS A 273 11.09 -11.27 -10.16
C LYS A 273 11.30 -9.77 -10.03
N LEU A 274 11.21 -9.22 -8.81
CA LEU A 274 11.49 -7.79 -8.59
C LEU A 274 12.93 -7.46 -8.97
N LEU A 275 13.90 -8.29 -8.57
CA LEU A 275 15.31 -8.11 -8.94
C LEU A 275 15.54 -8.21 -10.45
N GLU A 276 14.90 -9.17 -11.11
CA GLU A 276 15.00 -9.32 -12.57
C GLU A 276 14.46 -8.10 -13.31
N LEU A 277 13.27 -7.63 -12.94
CA LEU A 277 12.67 -6.42 -13.51
C LEU A 277 13.52 -5.19 -13.24
N GLY A 278 14.07 -5.08 -12.02
CA GLY A 278 14.94 -3.96 -11.62
C GLY A 278 16.22 -3.91 -12.44
N ARG A 279 16.87 -5.05 -12.71
CA ARG A 279 18.06 -5.10 -13.59
C ARG A 279 17.76 -4.60 -15.01
N LYS A 280 16.58 -4.89 -15.52
CA LYS A 280 16.12 -4.40 -16.84
C LYS A 280 15.77 -2.90 -16.83
N ALA A 281 15.58 -2.32 -15.66
CA ALA A 281 15.15 -0.91 -15.47
C ALA A 281 16.31 0.08 -15.27
N GLN A 282 17.56 -0.33 -15.31
CA GLN A 282 18.72 0.53 -14.99
C GLN A 282 18.82 1.81 -15.83
N HIS A 283 18.14 1.87 -16.97
CA HIS A 283 18.13 3.02 -17.89
C HIS A 283 16.80 3.79 -17.89
N VAL A 284 15.86 3.45 -17.00
CA VAL A 284 14.56 4.13 -16.92
C VAL A 284 14.70 5.31 -15.97
N GLU A 285 14.48 6.54 -16.46
CA GLU A 285 14.32 7.70 -15.59
C GLU A 285 13.01 7.59 -14.83
N VAL A 286 13.06 7.81 -13.53
CA VAL A 286 11.88 7.85 -12.67
C VAL A 286 11.57 9.29 -12.37
N SER A 287 10.37 9.73 -12.76
CA SER A 287 9.85 11.02 -12.34
C SER A 287 9.49 10.95 -10.86
N HIS A 288 10.05 11.87 -10.08
CA HIS A 288 9.70 12.07 -8.68
C HIS A 288 8.51 13.02 -8.51
N ASP A 289 7.82 13.36 -9.59
CA ASP A 289 6.78 14.41 -9.61
C ASP A 289 5.35 13.89 -9.35
N ASP A 290 5.17 12.59 -9.18
CA ASP A 290 3.86 11.95 -8.92
C ASP A 290 3.70 11.51 -7.48
#